data_25beed3737059094e374b7e2414660b5
#
_entry.id   25beed3737059094e374b7e2414660b5
#
_cell.length_a   1.000
_cell.length_b   1.000
_cell.length_c   1.000
_cell.angle_alpha   90.00
_cell.angle_beta   90.00
_cell.angle_gamma   90.00
#
_symmetry.space_group_name_H-M   'P 1'
#
loop_
_entity.id
_entity.type
_entity.pdbx_description
1 polymer ?
#
loop_
_entity_poly.entity_id
_entity_poly.type
_entity_poly.pdbx_seq_one_letter_code
_entity_poly.pdbx_strand_id
1 'polypeptide(L)'
;PYKTSNIRFIELSDKNVLTVNMGKKKNGFNICKKCGGAEVASENDTGNYTFSQPYHDNRPLCRHDGTVETNILLGYEFLTDMFMLDIAYDSNKLVSMRTSEERAILRSAVTTLHEAIKKAASLELGIDYNEINGGWRPKINSDGHSHIEMFFYDNLTSGAGYSSMIGSILDKVLDRARHILSDCECSRTCKNCLDNFYNQRNHSLFDRHLGLQLLNYAEHNEYPNKYSESEQEAYLAPLIKLIEEDDSVEKTTLPIFEVVPALMKKAVNASNHMYFNPYDLSDWLPNSFMTFKNS
;
A
#
# COMPACT_ATOMS: atom_id res chain seq x y z
N PRO A 1 -24.49 1.96 12.01
CA PRO A 1 -23.86 3.11 11.38
C PRO A 1 -22.88 3.74 12.37
N TYR A 2 -21.60 3.67 12.05
CA TYR A 2 -20.53 4.33 12.80
C TYR A 2 -20.84 5.84 12.84
N LYS A 3 -21.15 6.39 13.99
CA LYS A 3 -21.63 7.77 14.11
C LYS A 3 -20.57 8.86 13.89
N THR A 4 -19.29 8.50 13.77
CA THR A 4 -18.16 9.46 13.66
C THR A 4 -17.04 8.99 12.73
N SER A 5 -17.16 7.83 12.05
CA SER A 5 -16.10 7.26 11.25
C SER A 5 -16.20 7.65 9.78
N ASN A 6 -15.05 7.73 9.14
CA ASN A 6 -14.94 7.87 7.68
C ASN A 6 -15.19 6.54 6.96
N ILE A 7 -15.61 5.51 7.69
CA ILE A 7 -15.81 4.16 7.19
C ILE A 7 -17.26 3.95 6.76
N ARG A 8 -17.42 3.40 5.56
CA ARG A 8 -18.67 2.80 5.10
C ARG A 8 -18.39 1.39 4.64
N PHE A 9 -19.34 0.50 4.72
CA PHE A 9 -19.21 -0.85 4.19
C PHE A 9 -20.48 -1.34 3.52
N ILE A 10 -20.33 -2.33 2.67
CA ILE A 10 -21.40 -3.04 2.01
C ILE A 10 -21.03 -4.53 1.88
N GLU A 11 -22.00 -5.38 2.12
CA GLU A 11 -21.93 -6.82 1.89
C GLU A 11 -22.64 -7.14 0.58
N LEU A 12 -22.00 -7.94 -0.25
CA LEU A 12 -22.47 -8.27 -1.59
C LEU A 12 -22.38 -9.78 -1.77
N SER A 13 -23.52 -10.41 -2.07
CA SER A 13 -23.56 -11.84 -2.40
C SER A 13 -23.55 -12.04 -3.91
N ASP A 14 -23.09 -13.19 -4.36
CA ASP A 14 -23.10 -13.63 -5.76
C ASP A 14 -22.47 -12.61 -6.72
N LYS A 15 -21.25 -12.16 -6.41
CA LYS A 15 -20.50 -11.23 -7.27
C LYS A 15 -19.49 -11.96 -8.14
N ASN A 16 -19.43 -11.56 -9.41
CA ASN A 16 -18.38 -12.01 -10.30
C ASN A 16 -17.07 -11.30 -9.95
N VAL A 17 -16.06 -12.10 -9.62
CA VAL A 17 -14.68 -11.64 -9.45
C VAL A 17 -13.86 -12.13 -10.64
N LEU A 18 -13.24 -11.20 -11.35
CA LEU A 18 -12.28 -11.50 -12.41
C LEU A 18 -10.87 -11.29 -11.88
N THR A 19 -10.12 -12.36 -11.72
CA THR A 19 -8.69 -12.31 -11.41
C THR A 19 -7.90 -12.34 -12.69
N VAL A 20 -7.01 -11.37 -12.91
CA VAL A 20 -6.21 -11.26 -14.13
C VAL A 20 -4.72 -11.28 -13.80
N ASN A 21 -4.02 -12.25 -14.37
CA ASN A 21 -2.57 -12.28 -14.38
C ASN A 21 -2.06 -11.53 -15.62
N MET A 22 -1.49 -10.37 -15.42
CA MET A 22 -0.99 -9.50 -16.47
C MET A 22 0.47 -9.75 -16.83
N GLY A 23 1.12 -10.77 -16.28
CA GLY A 23 2.55 -10.99 -16.51
C GLY A 23 3.44 -9.91 -15.89
N LYS A 24 4.71 -9.91 -16.31
CA LYS A 24 5.71 -8.91 -15.86
C LYS A 24 5.45 -7.58 -16.57
N LYS A 25 5.49 -6.47 -15.84
CA LYS A 25 5.25 -5.11 -16.36
C LYS A 25 3.91 -4.94 -17.12
N LYS A 26 2.96 -5.82 -16.89
CA LYS A 26 1.65 -5.86 -17.57
C LYS A 26 1.70 -6.19 -19.07
N ASN A 27 2.78 -6.82 -19.54
CA ASN A 27 2.94 -7.17 -20.95
C ASN A 27 2.23 -8.49 -21.32
N GLY A 28 1.68 -9.21 -20.34
CA GLY A 28 1.01 -10.49 -20.60
C GLY A 28 1.96 -11.64 -20.82
N PHE A 29 1.51 -12.60 -21.62
CA PHE A 29 2.19 -13.85 -21.92
C PHE A 29 2.16 -14.11 -23.43
N ASN A 30 3.20 -14.76 -23.93
CA ASN A 30 3.23 -15.34 -25.27
C ASN A 30 2.84 -16.81 -25.17
N ILE A 31 1.85 -17.26 -25.91
CA ILE A 31 1.27 -18.61 -25.79
C ILE A 31 1.18 -19.28 -27.15
N CYS A 32 1.74 -20.46 -27.28
CA CYS A 32 1.59 -21.28 -28.48
C CYS A 32 0.23 -22.01 -28.46
N LYS A 33 -0.63 -21.73 -29.45
CA LYS A 33 -1.94 -22.41 -29.57
C LYS A 33 -1.86 -23.93 -29.82
N LYS A 34 -0.76 -24.42 -30.39
CA LYS A 34 -0.60 -25.82 -30.69
C LYS A 34 -0.16 -26.68 -29.51
N CYS A 35 0.82 -26.21 -28.75
CA CYS A 35 1.39 -27.00 -27.65
C CYS A 35 1.09 -26.46 -26.26
N GLY A 36 0.47 -25.27 -26.13
CA GLY A 36 0.21 -24.63 -24.84
C GLY A 36 1.46 -24.11 -24.12
N GLY A 37 2.62 -24.18 -24.77
CA GLY A 37 3.84 -23.57 -24.25
C GLY A 37 3.66 -22.07 -24.06
N ALA A 38 4.16 -21.56 -22.95
CA ALA A 38 3.98 -20.13 -22.59
C ALA A 38 5.24 -19.55 -21.93
N GLU A 39 5.47 -18.28 -22.15
CA GLU A 39 6.45 -17.48 -21.45
C GLU A 39 5.91 -16.09 -21.15
N VAL A 40 6.54 -15.38 -20.22
CA VAL A 40 6.17 -14.00 -19.93
C VAL A 40 6.61 -13.11 -21.08
N ALA A 41 5.69 -12.33 -21.66
CA ALA A 41 6.00 -11.39 -22.74
C ALA A 41 6.97 -10.30 -22.26
N SER A 42 7.92 -9.96 -23.10
CA SER A 42 8.91 -8.90 -22.87
C SER A 42 8.66 -7.68 -23.76
N GLU A 43 9.14 -6.50 -23.33
CA GLU A 43 9.02 -5.27 -24.12
C GLU A 43 9.79 -5.34 -25.45
N ASN A 44 10.82 -6.19 -25.50
CA ASN A 44 11.69 -6.37 -26.67
C ASN A 44 11.48 -7.76 -27.31
N ASP A 45 10.23 -8.17 -27.48
CA ASP A 45 9.91 -9.46 -28.08
C ASP A 45 10.37 -9.50 -29.54
N THR A 46 11.36 -10.34 -29.82
CA THR A 46 11.97 -10.50 -31.15
C THR A 46 11.27 -11.56 -32.00
N GLY A 47 10.18 -12.18 -31.47
CA GLY A 47 9.53 -13.31 -32.10
C GLY A 47 10.27 -14.65 -31.95
N ASN A 48 11.40 -14.67 -31.27
CA ASN A 48 12.16 -15.88 -30.96
C ASN A 48 11.73 -16.43 -29.60
N TYR A 49 10.81 -17.36 -29.58
CA TYR A 49 10.24 -17.94 -28.36
C TYR A 49 11.10 -19.10 -27.85
N THR A 50 11.36 -19.12 -26.54
CA THR A 50 12.27 -20.11 -25.90
C THR A 50 11.55 -21.09 -24.98
N PHE A 51 10.22 -21.04 -24.92
CA PHE A 51 9.44 -21.92 -24.06
C PHE A 51 9.38 -23.35 -24.59
N SER A 52 9.31 -24.31 -23.66
CA SER A 52 9.20 -25.72 -23.96
C SER A 52 7.74 -26.16 -24.11
N GLN A 53 7.50 -27.27 -24.81
CA GLN A 53 6.20 -27.90 -24.92
C GLN A 53 5.82 -28.52 -23.56
N PRO A 54 4.79 -28.05 -22.83
CA PRO A 54 4.55 -28.46 -21.43
C PRO A 54 4.06 -29.90 -21.27
N TYR A 55 3.38 -30.43 -22.28
CA TYR A 55 2.73 -31.76 -22.25
C TYR A 55 3.51 -32.86 -23.01
N HIS A 56 4.76 -32.59 -23.36
CA HIS A 56 5.60 -33.56 -24.05
C HIS A 56 6.65 -34.14 -23.08
N ASP A 57 6.84 -35.47 -23.09
CA ASP A 57 7.72 -36.18 -22.14
C ASP A 57 9.13 -35.59 -22.04
N ASN A 58 9.74 -35.23 -23.17
CA ASN A 58 11.09 -34.65 -23.24
C ASN A 58 11.10 -33.11 -23.23
N ARG A 59 9.95 -32.47 -23.08
CA ARG A 59 9.77 -31.01 -23.10
C ARG A 59 10.64 -30.30 -24.17
N PRO A 60 10.55 -30.69 -25.45
CA PRO A 60 11.31 -30.07 -26.50
C PRO A 60 10.94 -28.59 -26.65
N LEU A 61 11.82 -27.78 -27.20
CA LEU A 61 11.51 -26.38 -27.50
C LEU A 61 10.34 -26.30 -28.47
N CYS A 62 9.49 -25.32 -28.27
CA CYS A 62 8.40 -25.01 -29.17
C CYS A 62 8.98 -24.45 -30.49
N ARG A 63 8.63 -25.10 -31.60
CA ARG A 63 9.00 -24.67 -32.96
C ARG A 63 7.76 -24.43 -33.82
N HIS A 64 6.66 -24.07 -33.20
CA HIS A 64 5.39 -23.83 -33.90
C HIS A 64 5.29 -22.37 -34.33
N ASP A 65 6.17 -21.96 -35.22
CA ASP A 65 6.20 -20.59 -35.75
C ASP A 65 4.85 -20.22 -36.36
N GLY A 66 4.45 -18.96 -36.19
CA GLY A 66 3.17 -18.43 -36.66
C GLY A 66 1.92 -18.90 -35.89
N THR A 67 2.09 -19.69 -34.81
CA THR A 67 0.99 -20.12 -33.95
C THR A 67 1.03 -19.54 -32.54
N VAL A 68 1.95 -18.62 -32.29
CA VAL A 68 2.11 -17.94 -30.97
C VAL A 68 1.24 -16.69 -30.96
N GLU A 69 0.36 -16.62 -29.97
CA GLU A 69 -0.31 -15.37 -29.62
C GLU A 69 0.50 -14.63 -28.56
N THR A 70 0.62 -13.33 -28.76
CA THR A 70 1.45 -12.44 -27.91
C THR A 70 0.59 -11.55 -27.03
N ASN A 71 1.14 -11.11 -25.90
CA ASN A 71 0.52 -10.17 -24.98
C ASN A 71 -0.85 -10.64 -24.44
N ILE A 72 -1.02 -11.94 -24.25
CA ILE A 72 -2.25 -12.55 -23.74
C ILE A 72 -2.32 -12.35 -22.23
N LEU A 73 -3.44 -11.81 -21.75
CA LEU A 73 -3.73 -11.74 -20.33
C LEU A 73 -4.48 -13.02 -19.92
N LEU A 74 -4.04 -13.63 -18.82
CA LEU A 74 -4.70 -14.83 -18.29
C LEU A 74 -5.71 -14.42 -17.24
N GLY A 75 -6.98 -14.70 -17.47
CA GLY A 75 -8.07 -14.38 -16.56
C GLY A 75 -8.82 -15.60 -16.06
N TYR A 76 -9.29 -15.53 -14.84
CA TYR A 76 -10.21 -16.49 -14.23
C TYR A 76 -11.35 -15.73 -13.57
N GLU A 77 -12.58 -16.08 -13.95
CA GLU A 77 -13.80 -15.50 -13.42
C GLU A 77 -14.55 -16.53 -12.55
N PHE A 78 -15.04 -16.09 -11.40
CA PHE A 78 -15.81 -16.93 -10.50
C PHE A 78 -16.80 -16.10 -9.69
N LEU A 79 -17.91 -16.74 -9.28
CA LEU A 79 -18.89 -16.18 -8.35
C LEU A 79 -18.41 -16.34 -6.92
N THR A 80 -18.59 -15.30 -6.10
CA THR A 80 -18.25 -15.34 -4.69
C THR A 80 -19.00 -14.28 -3.90
N ASP A 81 -19.00 -14.39 -2.58
CA ASP A 81 -19.41 -13.33 -1.67
C ASP A 81 -18.28 -12.32 -1.47
N MET A 82 -18.67 -11.07 -1.23
CA MET A 82 -17.73 -9.97 -1.11
C MET A 82 -18.14 -8.99 -0.01
N PHE A 83 -17.18 -8.58 0.78
CA PHE A 83 -17.28 -7.43 1.69
C PHE A 83 -16.46 -6.28 1.12
N MET A 84 -17.06 -5.10 1.05
CA MET A 84 -16.36 -3.88 0.63
C MET A 84 -16.38 -2.87 1.76
N LEU A 85 -15.21 -2.32 2.05
CA LEU A 85 -15.00 -1.26 3.03
C LEU A 85 -14.47 -0.03 2.30
N ASP A 86 -15.15 1.09 2.47
CA ASP A 86 -14.85 2.36 1.85
C ASP A 86 -14.43 3.37 2.93
N ILE A 87 -13.24 3.95 2.75
CA ILE A 87 -12.70 4.98 3.63
C ILE A 87 -12.67 6.29 2.85
N ALA A 88 -13.52 7.25 3.28
CA ALA A 88 -13.47 8.60 2.77
C ALA A 88 -12.31 9.37 3.39
N TYR A 89 -11.54 10.10 2.60
CA TYR A 89 -10.45 10.91 3.13
C TYR A 89 -10.29 12.26 2.41
N ASP A 90 -9.85 13.25 3.18
CA ASP A 90 -9.46 14.54 2.65
C ASP A 90 -8.00 14.50 2.21
N SER A 91 -7.78 14.50 0.90
CA SER A 91 -6.44 14.43 0.31
C SER A 91 -5.57 15.67 0.61
N ASN A 92 -6.15 16.75 1.12
CA ASN A 92 -5.39 17.92 1.54
C ASN A 92 -4.84 17.79 2.97
N LYS A 93 -5.47 16.94 3.77
CA LYS A 93 -5.13 16.78 5.18
C LYS A 93 -4.38 15.49 5.50
N LEU A 94 -4.62 14.41 4.76
CA LEU A 94 -3.98 13.14 5.01
C LEU A 94 -2.73 12.98 4.11
N VAL A 95 -2.90 12.43 2.93
CA VAL A 95 -1.83 12.26 1.94
C VAL A 95 -2.44 12.47 0.56
N SER A 96 -1.91 13.40 -0.20
CA SER A 96 -2.33 13.56 -1.59
C SER A 96 -1.69 12.48 -2.47
N MET A 97 -2.25 12.23 -3.65
CA MET A 97 -1.63 11.33 -4.63
C MET A 97 -0.87 12.09 -5.72
N ARG A 98 -0.40 13.30 -5.43
CA ARG A 98 0.21 14.19 -6.43
C ARG A 98 1.63 13.77 -6.76
N THR A 99 2.44 13.42 -5.76
CA THR A 99 3.81 12.99 -5.97
C THR A 99 3.97 11.47 -5.94
N SER A 100 5.12 10.95 -6.41
CA SER A 100 5.46 9.53 -6.35
C SER A 100 5.60 9.04 -4.92
N GLU A 101 6.18 9.88 -4.06
CA GLU A 101 6.41 9.60 -2.65
C GLU A 101 5.10 9.51 -1.88
N GLU A 102 4.18 10.46 -2.10
CA GLU A 102 2.85 10.43 -1.49
C GLU A 102 2.05 9.19 -1.91
N ARG A 103 2.11 8.83 -3.19
CA ARG A 103 1.50 7.58 -3.68
C ARG A 103 2.14 6.35 -3.04
N ALA A 104 3.45 6.35 -2.81
CA ALA A 104 4.14 5.25 -2.14
C ALA A 104 3.72 5.11 -0.67
N ILE A 105 3.61 6.24 0.06
CA ILE A 105 3.15 6.27 1.46
C ILE A 105 1.70 5.76 1.55
N LEU A 106 0.80 6.31 0.74
CA LEU A 106 -0.60 5.87 0.73
C LEU A 106 -0.72 4.39 0.38
N ARG A 107 0.03 3.94 -0.63
CA ARG A 107 0.07 2.52 -1.02
C ARG A 107 0.54 1.64 0.13
N SER A 108 1.58 2.05 0.85
CA SER A 108 2.07 1.33 2.03
C SER A 108 1.01 1.27 3.12
N ALA A 109 0.43 2.41 3.50
CA ALA A 109 -0.61 2.50 4.52
C ALA A 109 -1.82 1.60 4.19
N VAL A 110 -2.35 1.73 2.98
CA VAL A 110 -3.56 0.99 2.55
C VAL A 110 -3.28 -0.50 2.41
N THR A 111 -2.14 -0.88 1.82
CA THR A 111 -1.79 -2.30 1.66
C THR A 111 -1.60 -2.95 3.02
N THR A 112 -0.98 -2.25 3.96
CA THR A 112 -0.77 -2.75 5.33
C THR A 112 -2.10 -2.89 6.08
N LEU A 113 -2.96 -1.88 6.03
CA LEU A 113 -4.27 -1.92 6.69
C LEU A 113 -5.17 -3.01 6.09
N HIS A 114 -5.22 -3.12 4.76
CA HIS A 114 -5.96 -4.18 4.08
C HIS A 114 -5.52 -5.57 4.57
N GLU A 115 -4.23 -5.81 4.64
CA GLU A 115 -3.69 -7.09 5.08
C GLU A 115 -3.93 -7.35 6.57
N ALA A 116 -3.88 -6.30 7.41
CA ALA A 116 -4.21 -6.39 8.84
C ALA A 116 -5.69 -6.74 9.06
N ILE A 117 -6.61 -6.10 8.31
CA ILE A 117 -8.04 -6.41 8.36
C ILE A 117 -8.30 -7.85 7.89
N LYS A 118 -7.67 -8.28 6.80
CA LYS A 118 -7.78 -9.66 6.30
C LYS A 118 -7.33 -10.67 7.36
N LYS A 119 -6.17 -10.46 7.99
CA LYS A 119 -5.65 -11.31 9.06
C LYS A 119 -6.58 -11.31 10.28
N ALA A 120 -7.06 -10.14 10.67
CA ALA A 120 -7.99 -9.99 11.78
C ALA A 120 -9.30 -10.72 11.53
N ALA A 121 -9.89 -10.58 10.33
CA ALA A 121 -11.10 -11.28 9.94
C ALA A 121 -10.92 -12.80 9.97
N SER A 122 -9.80 -13.31 9.47
CA SER A 122 -9.52 -14.75 9.52
C SER A 122 -9.42 -15.26 10.95
N LEU A 123 -8.79 -14.50 11.86
CA LEU A 123 -8.68 -14.86 13.28
C LEU A 123 -10.03 -14.82 13.99
N GLU A 124 -10.84 -13.78 13.76
CA GLU A 124 -12.16 -13.64 14.39
C GLU A 124 -13.19 -14.66 13.88
N LEU A 125 -13.07 -15.08 12.63
CA LEU A 125 -13.92 -16.11 12.02
C LEU A 125 -13.40 -17.54 12.29
N GLY A 126 -12.18 -17.69 12.79
CA GLY A 126 -11.57 -19.00 13.06
C GLY A 126 -11.27 -19.80 11.78
N ILE A 127 -10.90 -19.12 10.70
CA ILE A 127 -10.60 -19.70 9.39
C ILE A 127 -9.14 -19.52 9.01
N ASP A 128 -8.67 -20.26 8.02
CA ASP A 128 -7.33 -20.09 7.49
C ASP A 128 -7.19 -18.74 6.79
N TYR A 129 -6.00 -18.15 6.89
CA TYR A 129 -5.68 -16.83 6.33
C TYR A 129 -5.95 -16.72 4.82
N ASN A 130 -5.80 -17.80 4.07
CA ASN A 130 -5.99 -17.86 2.63
C ASN A 130 -7.44 -18.13 2.17
N GLU A 131 -8.37 -18.32 3.11
CA GLU A 131 -9.80 -18.48 2.78
C GLU A 131 -10.43 -17.16 2.29
N ILE A 132 -9.91 -16.03 2.76
CA ILE A 132 -10.28 -14.70 2.30
C ILE A 132 -9.15 -14.13 1.45
N ASN A 133 -9.50 -13.58 0.31
CA ASN A 133 -8.61 -12.81 -0.54
C ASN A 133 -9.17 -11.40 -0.75
N GLY A 134 -8.43 -10.54 -1.42
CA GLY A 134 -8.92 -9.18 -1.62
C GLY A 134 -7.88 -8.26 -2.25
N GLY A 135 -8.21 -6.99 -2.21
CA GLY A 135 -7.38 -5.92 -2.72
C GLY A 135 -7.98 -4.56 -2.37
N TRP A 136 -7.39 -3.54 -2.95
CA TRP A 136 -7.88 -2.18 -2.76
C TRP A 136 -7.66 -1.33 -4.02
N ARG A 137 -8.42 -0.25 -4.11
CA ARG A 137 -8.25 0.75 -5.18
C ARG A 137 -8.55 2.15 -4.65
N PRO A 138 -7.84 3.18 -5.16
CA PRO A 138 -8.25 4.56 -4.94
C PRO A 138 -9.47 4.88 -5.83
N LYS A 139 -10.34 5.73 -5.34
CA LYS A 139 -11.51 6.23 -6.05
C LYS A 139 -11.70 7.71 -5.77
N ILE A 140 -12.13 8.44 -6.77
CA ILE A 140 -12.60 9.82 -6.64
C ILE A 140 -14.08 9.81 -6.97
N ASN A 141 -14.91 10.24 -6.04
CA ASN A 141 -16.33 10.34 -6.27
C ASN A 141 -16.69 11.57 -7.12
N SER A 142 -17.92 11.60 -7.61
CA SER A 142 -18.44 12.71 -8.41
C SER A 142 -18.48 14.05 -7.66
N ASP A 143 -18.45 14.02 -6.33
CA ASP A 143 -18.35 15.19 -5.45
C ASP A 143 -16.90 15.68 -5.24
N GLY A 144 -15.93 15.02 -5.85
CA GLY A 144 -14.50 15.35 -5.76
C GLY A 144 -13.81 14.82 -4.51
N HIS A 145 -14.51 14.10 -3.63
CA HIS A 145 -13.89 13.48 -2.46
C HIS A 145 -13.09 12.23 -2.84
N SER A 146 -11.94 12.08 -2.20
CA SER A 146 -11.06 10.91 -2.36
C SER A 146 -11.51 9.79 -1.44
N HIS A 147 -11.50 8.58 -1.96
CA HIS A 147 -11.89 7.37 -1.25
C HIS A 147 -10.86 6.26 -1.48
N ILE A 148 -10.77 5.37 -0.50
CA ILE A 148 -10.06 4.10 -0.58
C ILE A 148 -11.08 3.00 -0.46
N GLU A 149 -11.30 2.27 -1.55
CA GLU A 149 -12.14 1.07 -1.52
C GLU A 149 -11.27 -0.16 -1.29
N MET A 150 -11.49 -0.86 -0.18
CA MET A 150 -10.94 -2.19 0.10
C MET A 150 -12.02 -3.22 -0.15
N PHE A 151 -11.66 -4.33 -0.77
CA PHE A 151 -12.59 -5.43 -1.01
C PHE A 151 -11.97 -6.75 -0.54
N PHE A 152 -12.82 -7.58 0.04
CA PHE A 152 -12.50 -8.89 0.57
C PHE A 152 -13.52 -9.87 -0.01
N TYR A 153 -13.06 -11.02 -0.47
CA TYR A 153 -13.91 -12.04 -1.07
C TYR A 153 -13.42 -13.43 -0.67
N ASP A 154 -14.35 -14.39 -0.69
CA ASP A 154 -14.03 -15.77 -0.38
C ASP A 154 -13.24 -16.39 -1.52
N ASN A 155 -12.15 -17.08 -1.18
CA ASN A 155 -11.29 -17.72 -2.18
C ASN A 155 -11.92 -19.00 -2.79
N LEU A 156 -12.99 -19.51 -2.16
CA LEU A 156 -13.78 -20.62 -2.67
C LEU A 156 -14.75 -20.16 -3.75
N THR A 157 -14.80 -20.90 -4.85
CA THR A 157 -15.80 -20.74 -5.91
C THR A 157 -17.20 -20.96 -5.32
N SER A 158 -18.13 -20.07 -5.60
CA SER A 158 -19.49 -19.99 -5.04
C SER A 158 -19.57 -19.39 -3.62
N GLY A 159 -18.45 -18.94 -3.07
CA GLY A 159 -18.39 -18.36 -1.74
C GLY A 159 -18.53 -19.39 -0.60
N ALA A 160 -17.98 -19.07 0.54
CA ALA A 160 -18.20 -19.80 1.79
C ALA A 160 -18.95 -18.96 2.82
N GLY A 161 -19.31 -17.72 2.44
CA GLY A 161 -20.01 -16.77 3.29
C GLY A 161 -19.11 -16.03 4.30
N TYR A 162 -17.80 -16.30 4.30
CA TYR A 162 -16.89 -15.71 5.28
C TYR A 162 -16.78 -14.19 5.13
N SER A 163 -16.60 -13.73 3.90
CA SER A 163 -16.49 -12.29 3.62
C SER A 163 -17.78 -11.55 3.94
N SER A 164 -18.96 -12.15 3.71
CA SER A 164 -20.25 -11.55 4.08
C SER A 164 -20.49 -11.47 5.59
N MET A 165 -19.77 -12.28 6.39
CA MET A 165 -19.85 -12.20 7.85
C MET A 165 -19.02 -11.06 8.46
N ILE A 166 -18.04 -10.51 7.73
CA ILE A 166 -17.13 -9.48 8.26
C ILE A 166 -17.89 -8.27 8.77
N GLY A 167 -18.94 -7.83 8.04
CA GLY A 167 -19.71 -6.65 8.43
C GLY A 167 -20.40 -6.81 9.77
N SER A 168 -20.91 -8.00 10.09
CA SER A 168 -21.58 -8.28 11.36
C SER A 168 -20.63 -8.27 12.57
N ILE A 169 -19.34 -8.46 12.36
CA ILE A 169 -18.28 -8.48 13.39
C ILE A 169 -17.24 -7.40 13.16
N LEU A 170 -17.54 -6.37 12.36
CA LEU A 170 -16.57 -5.37 11.91
C LEU A 170 -15.83 -4.70 13.07
N ASP A 171 -16.52 -4.37 14.16
CA ASP A 171 -15.90 -3.79 15.35
C ASP A 171 -14.78 -4.66 15.92
N LYS A 172 -15.03 -5.98 16.03
CA LYS A 172 -14.02 -6.92 16.51
C LYS A 172 -12.86 -7.05 15.54
N VAL A 173 -13.16 -7.02 14.24
CA VAL A 173 -12.15 -7.12 13.19
C VAL A 173 -11.24 -5.88 13.19
N LEU A 174 -11.81 -4.67 13.31
CA LEU A 174 -11.02 -3.44 13.38
C LEU A 174 -10.20 -3.35 14.67
N ASP A 175 -10.77 -3.72 15.80
CA ASP A 175 -10.05 -3.80 17.07
C ASP A 175 -8.88 -4.81 17.00
N ARG A 176 -9.12 -6.01 16.47
CA ARG A 176 -8.09 -7.01 16.23
C ARG A 176 -7.00 -6.51 15.27
N ALA A 177 -7.38 -5.83 14.20
CA ALA A 177 -6.43 -5.23 13.26
C ALA A 177 -5.56 -4.17 13.95
N ARG A 178 -6.13 -3.37 14.83
CA ARG A 178 -5.42 -2.41 15.67
C ARG A 178 -4.37 -3.11 16.52
N HIS A 179 -4.72 -4.16 17.24
CA HIS A 179 -3.78 -4.95 18.04
C HIS A 179 -2.64 -5.55 17.19
N ILE A 180 -2.96 -6.09 16.01
CA ILE A 180 -1.94 -6.61 15.08
C ILE A 180 -0.91 -5.52 14.71
N LEU A 181 -1.37 -4.28 14.53
CA LEU A 181 -0.53 -3.17 14.09
C LEU A 181 0.19 -2.46 15.25
N SER A 182 -0.39 -2.45 16.48
CA SER A 182 0.15 -1.70 17.63
C SER A 182 1.08 -2.51 18.52
N ASP A 183 0.75 -3.79 18.79
CA ASP A 183 1.35 -4.54 19.89
C ASP A 183 2.76 -5.09 19.58
N CYS A 184 3.22 -4.96 18.35
CA CYS A 184 4.53 -5.44 17.96
C CYS A 184 5.58 -4.32 18.03
N GLU A 185 6.76 -4.64 18.60
CA GLU A 185 7.86 -3.68 18.72
C GLU A 185 8.77 -3.60 17.48
N CYS A 186 8.46 -4.33 16.40
CA CYS A 186 9.26 -4.29 15.17
C CYS A 186 9.16 -2.91 14.48
N SER A 187 10.22 -2.53 13.75
CA SER A 187 10.30 -1.22 13.09
C SER A 187 9.25 -1.00 12.01
N ARG A 188 8.90 -2.04 11.26
CA ARG A 188 7.88 -1.97 10.18
C ARG A 188 6.87 -3.08 10.32
N THR A 189 7.18 -4.28 9.88
CA THR A 189 6.40 -5.51 10.07
C THR A 189 7.34 -6.71 10.21
N CYS A 190 6.82 -7.80 10.75
CA CYS A 190 7.55 -9.04 10.92
C CYS A 190 6.59 -10.23 11.00
N LYS A 191 7.15 -11.44 11.08
CA LYS A 191 6.39 -12.69 11.18
C LYS A 191 5.48 -12.78 12.40
N ASN A 192 5.80 -12.06 13.48
CA ASN A 192 4.97 -12.06 14.69
C ASN A 192 3.70 -11.21 14.53
N CYS A 193 3.73 -10.17 13.70
CA CYS A 193 2.57 -9.32 13.48
C CYS A 193 1.86 -9.61 12.15
N LEU A 194 2.41 -9.23 11.02
CA LEU A 194 1.68 -9.22 9.74
C LEU A 194 2.26 -10.15 8.67
N ASP A 195 3.61 -10.31 8.63
CA ASP A 195 4.26 -11.04 7.56
C ASP A 195 3.96 -12.53 7.62
N ASN A 196 3.60 -13.12 6.48
CA ASN A 196 3.40 -14.56 6.36
C ASN A 196 3.76 -15.05 4.94
N PHE A 197 3.69 -16.35 4.72
CA PHE A 197 4.05 -16.96 3.44
C PHE A 197 3.18 -16.45 2.28
N TYR A 198 1.89 -16.23 2.49
CA TYR A 198 0.95 -15.88 1.43
C TYR A 198 1.06 -14.42 0.98
N ASN A 199 1.61 -13.53 1.83
CA ASN A 199 1.73 -12.11 1.52
C ASN A 199 3.17 -11.64 1.24
N GLN A 200 4.12 -12.55 1.00
CA GLN A 200 5.55 -12.26 0.80
C GLN A 200 5.82 -11.16 -0.23
N ARG A 201 5.03 -11.10 -1.30
CA ARG A 201 5.19 -10.12 -2.38
C ARG A 201 4.97 -8.68 -1.92
N ASN A 202 4.30 -8.51 -0.80
CA ASN A 202 3.94 -7.21 -0.24
C ASN A 202 4.79 -6.81 0.98
N HIS A 203 5.69 -7.68 1.50
CA HIS A 203 6.47 -7.39 2.72
C HIS A 203 7.23 -6.06 2.62
N SER A 204 7.79 -5.73 1.45
CA SER A 204 8.49 -4.46 1.24
C SER A 204 7.57 -3.21 1.30
N LEU A 205 6.26 -3.40 1.14
CA LEU A 205 5.26 -2.34 1.22
C LEU A 205 4.69 -2.17 2.63
N PHE A 206 4.79 -3.20 3.47
CA PHE A 206 4.16 -3.15 4.78
C PHE A 206 4.88 -2.19 5.74
N ASP A 207 4.07 -1.41 6.42
CA ASP A 207 4.48 -0.53 7.50
C ASP A 207 3.33 -0.41 8.51
N ARG A 208 3.49 -1.04 9.69
CA ARG A 208 2.45 -1.11 10.71
C ARG A 208 2.05 0.25 11.26
N HIS A 209 2.99 1.19 11.30
CA HIS A 209 2.72 2.55 11.79
C HIS A 209 1.81 3.30 10.81
N LEU A 210 2.10 3.23 9.52
CA LEU A 210 1.26 3.83 8.49
C LEU A 210 -0.12 3.17 8.42
N GLY A 211 -0.19 1.84 8.57
CA GLY A 211 -1.46 1.11 8.62
C GLY A 211 -2.31 1.51 9.83
N LEU A 212 -1.69 1.65 11.01
CA LEU A 212 -2.35 2.08 12.24
C LEU A 212 -2.84 3.53 12.16
N GLN A 213 -2.04 4.42 11.61
CA GLN A 213 -2.43 5.82 11.39
C GLN A 213 -3.66 5.93 10.48
N LEU A 214 -3.69 5.14 9.40
CA LEU A 214 -4.84 5.10 8.49
C LEU A 214 -6.08 4.55 9.20
N LEU A 215 -5.94 3.53 10.05
CA LEU A 215 -7.04 2.96 10.83
C LEU A 215 -7.58 3.98 11.84
N ASN A 216 -6.72 4.69 12.58
CA ASN A 216 -7.12 5.73 13.53
C ASN A 216 -7.86 6.87 12.83
N TYR A 217 -7.37 7.29 11.67
CA TYR A 217 -8.08 8.27 10.86
C TYR A 217 -9.46 7.75 10.41
N ALA A 218 -9.52 6.51 9.92
CA ALA A 218 -10.74 5.92 9.41
C ALA A 218 -11.83 5.81 10.50
N GLU A 219 -11.47 5.39 11.70
CA GLU A 219 -12.44 5.20 12.80
C GLU A 219 -12.74 6.47 13.59
N HIS A 220 -11.73 7.29 13.86
CA HIS A 220 -11.82 8.39 14.81
C HIS A 220 -11.60 9.76 14.20
N ASN A 221 -11.31 9.85 12.91
CA ASN A 221 -10.88 11.07 12.23
C ASN A 221 -9.63 11.69 12.88
N GLU A 222 -8.80 10.84 13.48
CA GLU A 222 -7.53 11.23 14.07
C GLU A 222 -6.47 11.35 12.98
N TYR A 223 -5.89 12.52 12.86
CA TYR A 223 -4.73 12.72 11.98
C TYR A 223 -3.48 12.14 12.63
N PRO A 224 -2.49 11.73 11.83
CA PRO A 224 -1.23 11.24 12.37
C PRO A 224 -0.68 12.22 13.40
N ASN A 225 -0.44 11.72 14.61
CA ASN A 225 0.19 12.53 15.64
C ASN A 225 1.61 12.91 15.24
N LYS A 226 2.02 14.08 15.65
CA LYS A 226 3.43 14.46 15.62
C LYS A 226 4.25 13.42 16.35
N TYR A 227 5.37 13.01 15.77
CA TYR A 227 6.38 12.31 16.53
C TYR A 227 6.85 13.23 17.66
N SER A 228 7.03 12.68 18.86
CA SER A 228 7.67 13.40 19.94
C SER A 228 9.10 13.81 19.54
N GLU A 229 9.63 14.87 20.14
CA GLU A 229 10.99 15.34 19.85
C GLU A 229 12.02 14.21 19.98
N SER A 230 11.90 13.37 21.01
CA SER A 230 12.78 12.21 21.23
C SER A 230 12.67 11.14 20.14
N GLU A 231 11.48 10.91 19.60
CA GLU A 231 11.29 9.99 18.47
C GLU A 231 11.88 10.56 17.19
N GLN A 232 11.71 11.85 16.95
CA GLN A 232 12.32 12.54 15.80
C GLN A 232 13.84 12.49 15.88
N GLU A 233 14.42 12.78 17.03
CA GLU A 233 15.87 12.68 17.26
C GLU A 233 16.38 11.25 17.03
N ALA A 234 15.68 10.23 17.52
CA ALA A 234 16.07 8.83 17.31
C ALA A 234 16.04 8.44 15.84
N TYR A 235 15.01 8.86 15.08
CA TYR A 235 14.92 8.61 13.64
C TYR A 235 16.00 9.33 12.84
N LEU A 236 16.36 10.55 13.24
CA LEU A 236 17.31 11.38 12.52
C LEU A 236 18.75 11.19 13.01
N ALA A 237 18.97 10.49 14.12
CA ALA A 237 20.30 10.32 14.71
C ALA A 237 21.40 9.88 13.71
N PRO A 238 21.18 8.93 12.77
CA PRO A 238 22.20 8.58 11.79
C PRO A 238 22.55 9.73 10.83
N LEU A 239 21.53 10.48 10.42
CA LEU A 239 21.71 11.64 9.54
C LEU A 239 22.36 12.82 10.28
N ILE A 240 21.91 13.09 11.50
CA ILE A 240 22.46 14.13 12.36
C ILE A 240 23.96 13.87 12.58
N LYS A 241 24.34 12.62 12.87
CA LYS A 241 25.75 12.27 13.06
C LYS A 241 26.60 12.52 11.81
N LEU A 242 26.09 12.20 10.63
CA LEU A 242 26.79 12.48 9.36
C LEU A 242 26.94 13.98 9.10
N ILE A 243 25.94 14.78 9.50
CA ILE A 243 25.95 16.22 9.32
C ILE A 243 26.85 16.90 10.35
N GLU A 244 26.90 16.39 11.59
CA GLU A 244 27.77 16.90 12.66
C GLU A 244 29.26 16.64 12.40
N GLU A 245 29.60 15.71 11.51
CA GLU A 245 30.99 15.49 11.04
C GLU A 245 31.45 16.57 10.03
N ASP A 246 30.53 17.43 9.56
CA ASP A 246 30.85 18.55 8.66
C ASP A 246 30.93 19.86 9.46
N ASP A 247 32.14 20.37 9.67
CA ASP A 247 32.41 21.62 10.38
C ASP A 247 31.71 22.86 9.79
N SER A 248 31.14 22.74 8.60
CA SER A 248 30.37 23.82 7.95
C SER A 248 28.91 23.90 8.38
N VAL A 249 28.41 22.91 9.17
CA VAL A 249 27.00 22.82 9.57
C VAL A 249 26.83 23.25 11.03
N GLU A 250 25.89 24.14 11.26
CA GLU A 250 25.52 24.64 12.60
C GLU A 250 24.11 24.10 12.96
N LYS A 251 24.02 23.37 14.08
CA LYS A 251 22.73 22.88 14.62
C LYS A 251 22.09 24.01 15.47
N THR A 252 20.79 24.20 15.27
CA THR A 252 20.00 25.11 16.11
C THR A 252 18.70 24.44 16.56
N THR A 253 18.28 24.77 17.78
CA THR A 253 16.99 24.34 18.38
C THR A 253 15.92 25.41 18.29
N LEU A 254 16.22 26.56 17.65
CA LEU A 254 15.25 27.66 17.52
C LEU A 254 14.09 27.22 16.61
N PRO A 255 12.87 27.67 16.89
CA PRO A 255 11.73 27.44 16.01
C PRO A 255 12.03 27.93 14.59
N ILE A 256 11.55 27.17 13.59
CA ILE A 256 11.89 27.40 12.17
C ILE A 256 11.54 28.82 11.69
N PHE A 257 10.44 29.41 12.19
CA PHE A 257 10.03 30.79 11.87
C PHE A 257 10.95 31.87 12.43
N GLU A 258 11.76 31.56 13.44
CA GLU A 258 12.81 32.45 13.96
C GLU A 258 14.11 32.27 13.19
N VAL A 259 14.40 31.06 12.74
CA VAL A 259 15.64 30.68 12.05
C VAL A 259 15.61 31.05 10.58
N VAL A 260 14.51 30.79 9.88
CA VAL A 260 14.41 31.01 8.43
C VAL A 260 14.71 32.45 8.00
N PRO A 261 14.17 33.48 8.62
CA PRO A 261 14.51 34.87 8.23
C PRO A 261 15.98 35.22 8.42
N ALA A 262 16.62 34.69 9.46
CA ALA A 262 18.04 34.91 9.72
C ALA A 262 18.94 34.16 8.75
N LEU A 263 18.59 32.92 8.42
CA LEU A 263 19.33 32.09 7.48
C LEU A 263 19.12 32.52 6.03
N MET A 264 17.95 32.98 5.65
CA MET A 264 17.73 33.56 4.30
C MET A 264 18.64 34.77 4.06
N LYS A 265 18.92 35.60 5.07
CA LYS A 265 19.92 36.69 4.97
C LYS A 265 21.33 36.15 4.74
N LYS A 266 21.71 35.05 5.38
CA LYS A 266 23.02 34.39 5.20
C LYS A 266 23.12 33.67 3.87
N ALA A 267 22.05 32.99 3.43
CA ALA A 267 22.04 32.21 2.20
C ALA A 267 22.12 33.05 0.91
N VAL A 268 21.67 34.30 0.93
CA VAL A 268 21.84 35.21 -0.20
C VAL A 268 23.32 35.54 -0.46
N ASN A 269 24.20 35.36 0.53
CA ASN A 269 25.62 35.67 0.44
C ASN A 269 26.57 34.46 0.45
N ALA A 270 26.05 33.25 0.58
CA ALA A 270 26.85 32.02 0.62
C ALA A 270 26.04 30.84 0.05
N SER A 271 26.73 29.91 -0.62
CA SER A 271 26.12 28.69 -1.17
C SER A 271 25.74 27.67 -0.08
N ASN A 272 25.03 28.11 0.94
CA ASN A 272 24.67 27.25 2.07
C ASN A 272 23.35 26.54 1.83
N HIS A 273 23.35 25.24 2.11
CA HIS A 273 22.15 24.40 2.12
C HIS A 273 21.52 24.42 3.51
N MET A 274 20.19 24.56 3.57
CA MET A 274 19.44 24.46 4.81
C MET A 274 18.74 23.10 4.86
N TYR A 275 18.91 22.41 5.98
CA TYR A 275 18.24 21.14 6.26
C TYR A 275 17.19 21.36 7.34
N PHE A 276 15.96 20.93 7.05
CA PHE A 276 14.85 21.05 8.00
C PHE A 276 14.38 19.66 8.40
N ASN A 277 14.04 19.52 9.68
CA ASN A 277 13.27 18.38 10.10
C ASN A 277 11.84 18.49 9.50
N PRO A 278 11.43 17.59 8.61
CA PRO A 278 10.12 17.66 7.97
C PRO A 278 8.95 17.57 8.94
N TYR A 279 9.16 17.05 10.15
CA TYR A 279 8.14 16.93 11.19
C TYR A 279 7.87 18.23 11.93
N ASP A 280 8.83 19.14 12.00
CA ASP A 280 8.64 20.48 12.59
C ASP A 280 7.69 21.36 11.77
N LEU A 281 7.50 21.01 10.48
CA LEU A 281 6.62 21.72 9.57
C LEU A 281 5.18 21.24 9.62
N SER A 282 4.91 20.11 10.26
CA SER A 282 3.59 19.47 10.24
C SER A 282 2.46 20.24 10.93
N ASP A 283 2.81 21.14 11.87
CA ASP A 283 1.84 22.01 12.57
C ASP A 283 1.41 23.23 11.77
N TRP A 284 2.11 23.55 10.72
CA TRP A 284 2.01 24.87 10.15
C TRP A 284 0.99 24.99 9.04
N LEU A 285 0.99 24.04 8.12
CA LEU A 285 0.06 24.01 7.01
C LEU A 285 0.02 22.58 6.48
N PRO A 286 -1.14 21.95 6.37
CA PRO A 286 -1.30 20.65 5.71
C PRO A 286 -0.69 20.61 4.30
N ASN A 287 -0.54 21.78 3.66
CA ASN A 287 0.00 21.96 2.32
C ASN A 287 1.43 22.51 2.29
N SER A 288 2.05 22.87 3.41
CA SER A 288 3.38 23.50 3.43
C SER A 288 4.50 22.55 3.01
N PHE A 289 4.31 21.24 3.16
CA PHE A 289 5.22 20.23 2.65
C PHE A 289 5.42 20.29 1.13
N MET A 290 4.43 20.82 0.40
CA MET A 290 4.47 20.94 -1.06
C MET A 290 5.14 22.21 -1.56
N THR A 291 5.10 23.27 -0.77
CA THR A 291 5.65 24.59 -1.15
C THR A 291 7.18 24.61 -1.06
N PHE A 292 7.78 23.83 -0.17
CA PHE A 292 9.23 23.76 -0.01
C PHE A 292 9.95 22.83 -0.99
N LYS A 293 9.24 21.86 -1.60
CA LYS A 293 9.82 21.00 -2.65
C LYS A 293 9.95 21.69 -4.01
N ASN A 294 9.26 22.81 -4.22
CA ASN A 294 9.21 23.53 -5.50
C ASN A 294 9.94 24.88 -5.46
N SER A 295 10.63 25.22 -4.40
CA SER A 295 11.52 26.38 -4.28
C SER A 295 12.97 25.95 -4.14
#